data_3bd206233700a288630647196a073275
#
_entry.id   3bd206233700a288630647196a073275
#
_cell.length_a   1.000
_cell.length_b   1.000
_cell.length_c   1.000
_cell.angle_alpha   90.00
_cell.angle_beta   90.00
_cell.angle_gamma   90.00
#
_symmetry.space_group_name_H-M   'P 1'
#
loop_
_entity.id
_entity.type
_entity.pdbx_description
1 polymer ?
#
loop_
_entity_poly.entity_id
_entity_poly.type
_entity_poly.pdbx_seq_one_letter_code
_entity_poly.pdbx_strand_id
1 'polypeptide(L)'
;PLFMLWKGILYFLIKNPEYRYLIGPVTISGKYSEVSKELIMKFIIRNHWDAELARCISPRCKYRVETHDPDVDVMVEASGDNIATLDKLIGDIEPSSDKLPILLKKYISLNGRIVGFNIDPKFNMCLDGLLILDLFDVPMSTIESLSKEINDDTILNRFSSDNLEV
;
A
#
# COMPACT_ATOMS: atom_id res chain seq x y z
N PRO A 1 16.81 4.81 -8.42
CA PRO A 1 17.37 4.16 -7.22
C PRO A 1 16.31 3.41 -6.40
N LEU A 2 15.18 4.05 -6.02
CA LEU A 2 14.12 3.44 -5.21
C LEU A 2 13.51 2.17 -5.83
N PHE A 3 13.27 2.22 -7.13
CA PHE A 3 12.71 1.08 -7.88
C PHE A 3 13.67 -0.12 -7.90
N MET A 4 14.98 0.12 -8.00
CA MET A 4 16.01 -0.93 -7.94
C MET A 4 16.08 -1.57 -6.56
N LEU A 5 16.01 -0.76 -5.51
CA LEU A 5 15.96 -1.26 -4.13
C LEU A 5 14.76 -2.17 -3.91
N TRP A 6 13.59 -1.73 -4.41
CA TRP A 6 12.36 -2.50 -4.29
C TRP A 6 12.45 -3.85 -5.01
N LYS A 7 13.01 -3.88 -6.22
CA LYS A 7 13.27 -5.14 -6.94
C LYS A 7 14.21 -6.06 -6.18
N GLY A 8 15.27 -5.50 -5.59
CA GLY A 8 16.20 -6.25 -4.75
C GLY A 8 15.52 -6.91 -3.55
N ILE A 9 14.61 -6.19 -2.88
CA ILE A 9 13.80 -6.74 -1.78
C ILE A 9 12.90 -7.89 -2.28
N LEU A 10 12.19 -7.67 -3.38
CA LEU A 10 11.31 -8.70 -3.94
C LEU A 10 12.11 -9.94 -4.37
N TYR A 11 13.25 -9.76 -5.05
CA TYR A 11 14.13 -10.85 -5.43
C TYR A 11 14.63 -11.63 -4.21
N PHE A 12 15.05 -10.91 -3.15
CA PHE A 12 15.46 -11.53 -1.89
C PHE A 12 14.36 -12.41 -1.30
N LEU A 13 13.14 -11.89 -1.21
CA LEU A 13 11.99 -12.63 -0.69
C LEU A 13 11.71 -13.89 -1.51
N ILE A 14 11.79 -13.81 -2.84
CA ILE A 14 11.54 -14.95 -3.71
C ILE A 14 12.61 -16.04 -3.55
N LYS A 15 13.87 -15.63 -3.37
CA LYS A 15 14.99 -16.59 -3.20
C LYS A 15 15.06 -17.22 -1.82
N ASN A 16 14.42 -16.64 -0.81
CA ASN A 16 14.44 -17.11 0.56
C ASN A 16 13.02 -17.53 0.98
N PRO A 17 12.66 -18.82 0.76
CA PRO A 17 11.28 -19.29 0.91
C PRO A 17 10.73 -19.20 2.34
N GLU A 18 11.59 -19.07 3.34
CA GLU A 18 11.23 -18.83 4.75
C GLU A 18 10.57 -17.45 4.97
N TYR A 19 10.77 -16.50 4.04
CA TYR A 19 10.14 -15.17 4.09
C TYR A 19 8.99 -15.09 3.09
N ARG A 20 7.78 -14.94 3.59
CA ARG A 20 6.57 -14.80 2.78
C ARG A 20 6.03 -13.38 2.77
N TYR A 21 6.14 -12.69 3.90
CA TYR A 21 5.52 -11.39 4.12
C TYR A 21 6.54 -10.27 4.17
N LEU A 22 6.20 -9.14 3.54
CA LEU A 22 6.86 -7.87 3.75
C LEU A 22 5.94 -6.99 4.60
N ILE A 23 6.44 -6.52 5.74
CA ILE A 23 5.66 -5.71 6.68
C ILE A 23 6.42 -4.41 6.96
N GLY A 24 5.73 -3.28 6.88
CA GLY A 24 6.34 -2.00 7.19
C GLY A 24 5.36 -0.83 7.08
N PRO A 25 5.73 0.35 7.57
CA PRO A 25 4.90 1.53 7.41
C PRO A 25 5.02 2.10 5.99
N VAL A 26 3.91 2.63 5.48
CA VAL A 26 3.87 3.54 4.35
C VAL A 26 3.38 4.89 4.84
N THR A 27 4.20 5.92 4.67
CA THR A 27 3.96 7.24 5.23
C THR A 27 3.26 8.15 4.22
N ILE A 28 2.18 8.77 4.67
CA ILE A 28 1.48 9.86 4.01
C ILE A 28 1.89 11.15 4.74
N SER A 29 2.50 12.08 4.03
CA SER A 29 3.05 13.30 4.61
C SER A 29 2.01 14.07 5.42
N GLY A 30 2.42 14.64 6.57
CA GLY A 30 1.60 15.56 7.33
C GLY A 30 1.22 16.86 6.61
N LYS A 31 1.83 17.12 5.44
CA LYS A 31 1.51 18.29 4.61
C LYS A 31 0.20 18.16 3.82
N TYR A 32 -0.27 16.93 3.59
CA TYR A 32 -1.58 16.74 2.96
C TYR A 32 -2.68 17.32 3.82
N SER A 33 -3.70 17.90 3.17
CA SER A 33 -4.91 18.37 3.85
C SER A 33 -5.62 17.23 4.59
N GLU A 34 -6.42 17.54 5.59
CA GLU A 34 -7.20 16.53 6.31
C GLU A 34 -8.19 15.82 5.38
N VAL A 35 -8.78 16.54 4.43
CA VAL A 35 -9.66 15.97 3.38
C VAL A 35 -8.92 14.92 2.56
N SER A 36 -7.71 15.22 2.10
CA SER A 36 -6.90 14.27 1.34
C SER A 36 -6.49 13.05 2.15
N LYS A 37 -6.12 13.23 3.42
CA LYS A 37 -5.80 12.11 4.32
C LYS A 37 -7.01 11.22 4.55
N GLU A 38 -8.18 11.82 4.80
CA GLU A 38 -9.44 11.10 4.98
C GLU A 38 -9.81 10.32 3.71
N LEU A 39 -9.73 10.96 2.54
CA LEU A 39 -10.01 10.35 1.25
C LEU A 39 -9.10 9.14 0.98
N ILE A 40 -7.79 9.29 1.19
CA ILE A 40 -6.82 8.20 1.04
C ILE A 40 -7.14 7.05 2.01
N MET A 41 -7.40 7.38 3.27
CA MET A 41 -7.69 6.37 4.29
C MET A 41 -8.98 5.60 3.97
N LYS A 42 -10.08 6.29 3.63
CA LYS A 42 -11.35 5.64 3.30
C LYS A 42 -11.25 4.79 2.04
N PHE A 43 -10.54 5.25 1.01
CA PHE A 43 -10.27 4.46 -0.18
C PHE A 43 -9.53 3.15 0.15
N ILE A 44 -8.50 3.24 1.00
CA ILE A 44 -7.73 2.08 1.45
C ILE A 44 -8.62 1.13 2.27
N ILE A 45 -9.39 1.65 3.23
CA ILE A 45 -10.28 0.82 4.05
C ILE A 45 -11.31 0.09 3.19
N ARG A 46 -11.80 0.71 2.14
CA ARG A 46 -12.77 0.10 1.22
C ARG A 46 -12.16 -1.00 0.35
N ASN A 47 -10.94 -0.77 -0.18
CA ASN A 47 -10.41 -1.58 -1.28
C ASN A 47 -9.18 -2.43 -0.91
N HIS A 48 -8.40 -2.01 0.10
CA HIS A 48 -7.09 -2.57 0.42
C HIS A 48 -6.88 -2.80 1.92
N TRP A 49 -7.97 -3.06 2.65
CA TRP A 49 -7.95 -3.30 4.08
C TRP A 49 -8.06 -4.79 4.39
N ASP A 50 -7.24 -5.26 5.34
CA ASP A 50 -7.41 -6.59 5.93
C ASP A 50 -8.03 -6.46 7.31
N ALA A 51 -9.33 -6.76 7.39
CA ALA A 51 -10.10 -6.58 8.62
C ALA A 51 -9.72 -7.60 9.71
N GLU A 52 -9.23 -8.77 9.34
CA GLU A 52 -8.86 -9.82 10.29
C GLU A 52 -7.52 -9.50 10.96
N LEU A 53 -6.52 -9.18 10.16
CA LEU A 53 -5.22 -8.77 10.69
C LEU A 53 -5.30 -7.44 11.44
N ALA A 54 -6.16 -6.52 11.01
CA ALA A 54 -6.37 -5.25 11.68
C ALA A 54 -6.87 -5.38 13.13
N ARG A 55 -7.59 -6.46 13.47
CA ARG A 55 -8.01 -6.74 14.85
C ARG A 55 -6.85 -7.05 15.78
N CYS A 56 -5.74 -7.52 15.22
CA CYS A 56 -4.52 -7.84 15.97
C CYS A 56 -3.61 -6.63 16.17
N ILE A 57 -3.93 -5.48 15.54
CA ILE A 57 -3.09 -4.29 15.52
C ILE A 57 -3.71 -3.20 16.41
N SER A 58 -2.86 -2.60 17.24
CA SER A 58 -3.25 -1.44 18.05
C SER A 58 -2.29 -0.28 17.77
N PRO A 59 -2.69 0.71 16.98
CA PRO A 59 -1.85 1.89 16.72
C PRO A 59 -1.65 2.69 18.02
N ARG A 60 -0.44 3.22 18.22
CA ARG A 60 -0.10 4.02 19.40
C ARG A 60 -0.90 5.31 19.46
N CYS A 61 -1.00 6.00 18.33
CA CYS A 61 -1.77 7.24 18.17
C CYS A 61 -2.76 7.02 17.02
N LYS A 62 -4.01 6.66 17.36
CA LYS A 62 -5.04 6.44 16.35
C LYS A 62 -5.32 7.74 15.58
N TYR A 63 -5.37 7.65 14.26
CA TYR A 63 -5.93 8.73 13.46
C TYR A 63 -7.41 8.88 13.77
N ARG A 64 -7.83 10.10 14.02
CA ARG A 64 -9.24 10.47 14.19
C ARG A 64 -9.56 11.55 13.18
N VAL A 65 -10.57 11.32 12.37
CA VAL A 65 -11.12 12.36 11.51
C VAL A 65 -11.79 13.38 12.42
N GLU A 66 -11.27 14.60 12.47
CA GLU A 66 -11.80 15.66 13.33
C GLU A 66 -13.12 16.23 12.80
N THR A 67 -13.24 16.33 11.48
CA THR A 67 -14.42 16.81 10.78
C THR A 67 -14.75 15.86 9.64
N HIS A 68 -15.91 15.22 9.73
CA HIS A 68 -16.39 14.37 8.64
C HIS A 68 -16.95 15.25 7.51
N ASP A 69 -16.29 15.21 6.34
CA ASP A 69 -16.78 15.87 5.14
C ASP A 69 -17.62 14.86 4.32
N PRO A 70 -18.93 15.07 4.15
CA PRO A 70 -19.79 14.16 3.40
C PRO A 70 -19.37 14.01 1.92
N ASP A 71 -18.71 15.03 1.36
CA ASP A 71 -18.22 14.99 -0.03
C ASP A 71 -17.11 13.94 -0.20
N VAL A 72 -16.36 13.64 0.86
CA VAL A 72 -15.32 12.60 0.82
C VAL A 72 -15.92 11.23 0.52
N ASP A 73 -17.07 10.89 1.09
CA ASP A 73 -17.73 9.60 0.81
C ASP A 73 -18.15 9.50 -0.65
N VAL A 74 -18.69 10.58 -1.21
CA VAL A 74 -19.05 10.66 -2.64
C VAL A 74 -17.80 10.49 -3.52
N MET A 75 -16.68 11.11 -3.15
CA MET A 75 -15.41 10.99 -3.88
C MET A 75 -14.85 9.57 -3.82
N VAL A 76 -14.94 8.90 -2.66
CA VAL A 76 -14.52 7.49 -2.50
C VAL A 76 -15.37 6.58 -3.37
N GLU A 77 -16.69 6.79 -3.40
CA GLU A 77 -17.59 6.03 -4.26
C GLU A 77 -17.28 6.24 -5.75
N ALA A 78 -17.06 7.48 -6.16
CA ALA A 78 -16.69 7.84 -7.52
C ALA A 78 -15.34 7.25 -7.95
N SER A 79 -14.41 7.06 -7.02
CA SER A 79 -13.11 6.45 -7.29
C SER A 79 -13.21 4.94 -7.53
N GLY A 80 -14.22 4.26 -6.95
CA GLY A 80 -14.33 2.81 -6.97
C GLY A 80 -13.09 2.14 -6.38
N ASP A 81 -12.44 1.28 -7.16
CA ASP A 81 -11.14 0.65 -6.86
C ASP A 81 -9.98 1.25 -7.67
N ASN A 82 -10.25 2.30 -8.44
CA ASN A 82 -9.29 2.87 -9.38
C ASN A 82 -8.37 3.88 -8.72
N ILE A 83 -7.13 3.45 -8.45
CA ILE A 83 -6.10 4.30 -7.84
C ILE A 83 -5.71 5.51 -8.70
N ALA A 84 -5.86 5.44 -10.03
CA ALA A 84 -5.55 6.58 -10.89
C ALA A 84 -6.61 7.69 -10.76
N THR A 85 -7.87 7.31 -10.53
CA THR A 85 -8.94 8.27 -10.22
C THR A 85 -8.69 8.94 -8.87
N LEU A 86 -8.33 8.16 -7.84
CA LEU A 86 -7.94 8.70 -6.54
C LEU A 86 -6.74 9.66 -6.66
N ASP A 87 -5.69 9.27 -7.41
CA ASP A 87 -4.48 10.09 -7.61
C ASP A 87 -4.82 11.44 -8.26
N LYS A 88 -5.77 11.45 -9.20
CA LYS A 88 -6.27 12.68 -9.83
C LYS A 88 -7.03 13.55 -8.83
N LEU A 89 -7.96 12.95 -8.07
CA LEU A 89 -8.74 13.70 -7.07
C LEU A 89 -7.84 14.36 -6.02
N ILE A 90 -6.84 13.63 -5.51
CA ILE A 90 -5.86 14.21 -4.58
C ILE A 90 -5.11 15.37 -5.22
N GLY A 91 -4.66 15.23 -6.48
CA GLY A 91 -3.99 16.32 -7.20
C GLY A 91 -4.87 17.54 -7.47
N ASP A 92 -6.19 17.37 -7.55
CA ASP A 92 -7.16 18.45 -7.73
C ASP A 92 -7.48 19.16 -6.38
N ILE A 93 -7.38 18.44 -5.25
CA ILE A 93 -7.64 18.95 -3.90
C ILE A 93 -6.41 19.69 -3.34
N GLU A 94 -5.21 19.12 -3.55
CA GLU A 94 -4.00 19.65 -2.93
C GLU A 94 -3.51 20.93 -3.62
N PRO A 95 -3.27 22.04 -2.87
CA PRO A 95 -2.81 23.32 -3.46
C PRO A 95 -1.47 23.23 -4.19
N SER A 96 -0.60 22.30 -3.76
CA SER A 96 0.71 22.01 -4.37
C SER A 96 0.61 21.08 -5.56
N SER A 97 -0.60 20.64 -5.94
CA SER A 97 -0.83 19.57 -6.93
C SER A 97 -0.07 18.29 -6.59
N ASP A 98 0.17 18.06 -5.31
CA ASP A 98 0.77 16.82 -4.81
C ASP A 98 -0.18 15.66 -5.10
N LYS A 99 0.39 14.57 -5.58
CA LYS A 99 -0.32 13.34 -5.92
C LYS A 99 -0.11 12.30 -4.81
N LEU A 100 -0.84 11.20 -4.90
CA LEU A 100 -0.63 10.06 -4.00
C LEU A 100 0.86 9.68 -3.90
N PRO A 101 1.33 9.34 -2.68
CA PRO A 101 2.70 8.88 -2.50
C PRO A 101 3.04 7.71 -3.43
N ILE A 102 4.18 7.83 -4.12
CA ILE A 102 4.60 6.84 -5.14
C ILE A 102 4.70 5.44 -4.53
N LEU A 103 5.21 5.33 -3.30
CA LEU A 103 5.31 4.05 -2.60
C LEU A 103 3.95 3.44 -2.29
N LEU A 104 2.97 4.25 -1.87
CA LEU A 104 1.61 3.77 -1.63
C LEU A 104 1.00 3.19 -2.92
N LYS A 105 1.10 3.93 -4.04
CA LYS A 105 0.64 3.45 -5.34
C LYS A 105 1.31 2.12 -5.73
N LYS A 106 2.62 2.03 -5.50
CA LYS A 106 3.37 0.80 -5.80
C LYS A 106 2.90 -0.38 -4.97
N TYR A 107 2.75 -0.21 -3.66
CA TYR A 107 2.30 -1.30 -2.80
C TYR A 107 0.87 -1.74 -3.11
N ILE A 108 -0.02 -0.80 -3.41
CA ILE A 108 -1.39 -1.12 -3.85
C ILE A 108 -1.36 -1.92 -5.17
N SER A 109 -0.51 -1.53 -6.13
CA SER A 109 -0.37 -2.26 -7.40
C SER A 109 0.18 -3.68 -7.24
N LEU A 110 0.69 -4.01 -6.07
CA LEU A 110 1.21 -5.34 -5.71
C LEU A 110 0.24 -6.13 -4.82
N ASN A 111 -1.00 -5.66 -4.69
CA ASN A 111 -2.01 -6.21 -3.80
C ASN A 111 -1.66 -6.12 -2.30
N GLY A 112 -0.79 -5.18 -1.91
CA GLY A 112 -0.50 -4.90 -0.51
C GLY A 112 -1.77 -4.47 0.25
N ARG A 113 -1.89 -4.92 1.49
CA ARG A 113 -3.00 -4.61 2.40
C ARG A 113 -2.53 -3.69 3.51
N ILE A 114 -3.38 -2.76 3.92
CA ILE A 114 -3.16 -1.93 5.10
C ILE A 114 -3.98 -2.53 6.26
N VAL A 115 -3.38 -2.59 7.43
CA VAL A 115 -3.99 -3.23 8.62
C VAL A 115 -4.10 -2.28 9.81
N GLY A 116 -3.63 -1.05 9.68
CA GLY A 116 -3.73 -0.04 10.74
C GLY A 116 -3.25 1.32 10.26
N PHE A 117 -3.79 2.37 10.88
CA PHE A 117 -3.34 3.74 10.67
C PHE A 117 -2.89 4.34 11.99
N ASN A 118 -1.75 5.02 11.97
CA ASN A 118 -1.15 5.69 13.11
C ASN A 118 -0.75 7.11 12.73
N ILE A 119 -0.92 8.06 13.65
CA ILE A 119 -0.32 9.40 13.52
C ILE A 119 1.02 9.41 14.23
N ASP A 120 2.05 9.91 13.57
CA ASP A 120 3.34 10.14 14.20
C ASP A 120 3.57 11.63 14.50
N PRO A 121 3.38 12.04 15.79
CA PRO A 121 3.59 13.44 16.21
C PRO A 121 5.05 13.86 16.10
N LYS A 122 5.99 12.92 16.15
CA LYS A 122 7.42 13.20 16.05
C LYS A 122 7.87 13.41 14.60
N PHE A 123 7.05 12.95 13.64
CA PHE A 123 7.30 13.06 12.21
C PHE A 123 6.27 13.98 11.54
N ASN A 124 6.14 15.20 12.05
CA ASN A 124 5.27 16.22 11.50
C ASN A 124 3.81 15.76 11.29
N MET A 125 3.25 15.05 12.27
CA MET A 125 1.87 14.55 12.22
C MET A 125 1.56 13.73 10.95
N CYS A 126 2.54 13.01 10.43
CA CYS A 126 2.31 12.15 9.27
C CYS A 126 1.36 10.99 9.61
N LEU A 127 0.62 10.57 8.60
CA LEU A 127 -0.26 9.40 8.69
C LEU A 127 0.49 8.18 8.16
N ASP A 128 0.77 7.22 9.04
CA ASP A 128 1.41 5.96 8.69
C ASP A 128 0.38 4.86 8.55
N GLY A 129 0.35 4.22 7.38
CA GLY A 129 -0.37 2.98 7.18
C GLY A 129 0.55 1.79 7.41
N LEU A 130 0.20 0.86 8.32
CA LEU A 130 0.94 -0.40 8.44
C LEU A 130 0.55 -1.32 7.29
N LEU A 131 1.50 -1.52 6.38
CA LEU A 131 1.36 -2.35 5.19
C LEU A 131 1.79 -3.79 5.50
N ILE A 132 1.03 -4.73 4.97
CA ILE A 132 1.42 -6.14 4.82
C ILE A 132 1.30 -6.49 3.34
N LEU A 133 2.35 -7.04 2.77
CA LEU A 133 2.39 -7.59 1.42
C LEU A 133 2.70 -9.08 1.53
N ASP A 134 1.75 -9.91 1.11
CA ASP A 134 1.97 -11.33 0.91
C ASP A 134 2.60 -11.54 -0.47
N LEU A 135 3.71 -12.25 -0.52
CA LEU A 135 4.42 -12.49 -1.77
C LEU A 135 3.56 -13.27 -2.78
N PHE A 136 2.67 -14.15 -2.30
CA PHE A 136 1.79 -14.94 -3.17
C PHE A 136 0.59 -14.14 -3.70
N ASP A 137 0.28 -12.98 -3.12
CA ASP A 137 -0.73 -12.07 -3.64
C ASP A 137 -0.16 -11.12 -4.73
N VAL A 138 1.17 -11.06 -4.88
CA VAL A 138 1.80 -10.21 -5.89
C VAL A 138 1.40 -10.68 -7.29
N PRO A 139 0.95 -9.76 -8.19
CA PRO A 139 0.56 -10.14 -9.54
C PRO A 139 1.67 -10.91 -10.27
N MET A 140 1.34 -12.07 -10.83
CA MET A 140 2.30 -12.96 -11.50
C MET A 140 3.07 -12.25 -12.61
N SER A 141 2.43 -11.34 -13.33
CA SER A 141 3.07 -10.49 -14.34
C SER A 141 4.26 -9.66 -13.80
N THR A 142 4.20 -9.27 -12.50
CA THR A 142 5.31 -8.57 -11.83
C THR A 142 6.48 -9.53 -11.57
N ILE A 143 6.18 -10.74 -11.14
CA ILE A 143 7.20 -11.79 -10.89
C ILE A 143 7.88 -12.20 -12.20
N GLU A 144 7.09 -12.42 -13.26
CA GLU A 144 7.60 -12.73 -14.61
C GLU A 144 8.46 -11.60 -15.18
N SER A 145 8.04 -10.33 -14.97
CA SER A 145 8.84 -9.18 -15.39
C SER A 145 10.17 -9.11 -14.64
N LEU A 146 10.16 -9.44 -13.34
CA LEU A 146 11.39 -9.51 -12.55
C LEU A 146 12.29 -10.63 -13.02
N SER A 147 11.76 -11.85 -13.27
CA SER A 147 12.48 -13.00 -13.79
C SER A 147 13.25 -12.64 -15.08
N LYS A 148 12.55 -12.06 -16.05
CA LYS A 148 13.13 -11.63 -17.32
C LYS A 148 14.23 -10.59 -17.15
N GLU A 149 14.02 -9.63 -16.25
CA GLU A 149 14.97 -8.51 -16.04
C GLU A 149 16.27 -8.96 -15.38
N ILE A 150 16.19 -9.91 -14.44
CA ILE A 150 17.36 -10.46 -13.74
C ILE A 150 17.94 -11.70 -14.45
N ASN A 151 17.27 -12.16 -15.52
CA ASN A 151 17.62 -13.37 -16.27
C ASN A 151 17.71 -14.62 -15.36
N ASP A 152 16.70 -14.79 -14.47
CA ASP A 152 16.62 -15.90 -13.53
C ASP A 152 15.20 -16.47 -13.44
N ASP A 153 14.90 -17.46 -14.26
CA ASP A 153 13.58 -18.11 -14.29
C ASP A 153 13.35 -19.05 -13.11
N THR A 154 14.38 -19.35 -12.31
CA THR A 154 14.23 -20.25 -11.15
C THR A 154 13.34 -19.62 -10.07
N ILE A 155 13.19 -18.30 -10.06
CA ILE A 155 12.27 -17.62 -9.13
C ILE A 155 10.80 -17.97 -9.36
N LEU A 156 10.42 -18.37 -10.58
CA LEU A 156 9.07 -18.77 -10.93
C LEU A 156 8.66 -20.09 -10.26
N ASN A 157 9.64 -20.97 -9.95
CA ASN A 157 9.37 -22.26 -9.31
C ASN A 157 8.67 -22.12 -7.96
N ARG A 158 8.85 -21.00 -7.26
CA ARG A 158 8.19 -20.72 -5.97
C ARG A 158 6.67 -20.55 -6.11
N PHE A 159 6.19 -20.20 -7.28
CA PHE A 159 4.77 -19.91 -7.57
C PHE A 159 4.09 -21.01 -8.39
N SER A 160 4.79 -22.13 -8.66
CA SER A 160 4.18 -23.30 -9.31
C SER A 160 3.21 -24.00 -8.34
N SER A 161 2.15 -24.58 -8.91
CA SER A 161 1.01 -25.16 -8.18
C SER A 161 1.41 -26.19 -7.10
N ASP A 162 2.55 -26.85 -7.26
CA ASP A 162 3.04 -27.88 -6.33
C ASP A 162 3.55 -27.34 -4.99
N ASN A 163 3.72 -26.02 -4.86
CA ASN A 163 4.26 -25.35 -3.67
C ASN A 163 3.23 -24.51 -2.91
N LEU A 164 1.95 -24.55 -3.30
CA LEU A 164 0.88 -23.72 -2.69
C LEU A 164 0.19 -24.44 -1.50
N GLU A 165 0.56 -25.68 -1.18
CA GLU A 165 0.00 -26.49 -0.08
C GLU A 165 1.01 -26.62 1.08
N VAL A 166 1.47 -25.52 1.69
CA VAL A 166 2.16 -25.60 2.99
C VAL A 166 1.72 -24.45 3.89
#